data_7e8a9fe35e8c971ec0c14de9d6140a80
#
_entry.id   7e8a9fe35e8c971ec0c14de9d6140a80
#
_cell.length_a   1.000
_cell.length_b   1.000
_cell.length_c   1.000
_cell.angle_alpha   90.00
_cell.angle_beta   90.00
_cell.angle_gamma   90.00
#
_symmetry.space_group_name_H-M   'P 1'
#
loop_
_entity.id
_entity.type
_entity.pdbx_description
1 polymer ?
#
loop_
_entity_poly.entity_id
_entity_poly.type
_entity_poly.pdbx_seq_one_letter_code
_entity_poly.pdbx_strand_id
1 'polypeptide(L)'
;MRRLKTWLLAGAVLLCASTAQAGLQLRLKTEGLSPAEQQASQALLDEALRSLPPRFVEQLDRRIDVGWTDKMPDNAYGQASLVSELDLNQNLLASLTDGSAATQKTNRPHGTVRREMLATVLHELTHIYDRARLWSQDERTLIQRCSRQNNITGLIGLPDQCRGQNDRRFTLSDDPRLLDLAGWPQYVGRRGEREQHNHQVVRSPDIYETTSPLEFVAVNMEYFLLDPSYACRRPALFRYYKDHFGWAPPEQDTCASTYAFLNAGNDFAKTPLGQIDPERVYEIDYLLAEANQNLVSRWGHSMLRLVICAPGRPRGPDCRLDLDRHLVLSYRAFVGDVQLSSWDGLVGKYPSRLFVLPLAQVIDEYTKTE
;
A
#
# COMPACT_ATOMS: atom_id res chain seq x y z
N MET A 1 56.67 18.93 64.12
CA MET A 1 56.05 17.84 63.34
C MET A 1 55.04 18.45 62.40
N ARG A 2 55.43 18.67 61.14
CA ARG A 2 54.55 19.22 60.08
C ARG A 2 54.09 18.09 59.20
N ARG A 3 52.80 17.85 59.09
CA ARG A 3 52.20 16.86 58.15
C ARG A 3 51.96 17.53 56.80
N LEU A 4 52.62 17.08 55.76
CA LEU A 4 52.34 17.43 54.35
C LEU A 4 51.02 16.71 53.96
N LYS A 5 50.06 17.50 53.45
CA LYS A 5 48.87 16.96 52.74
C LYS A 5 49.15 16.97 51.26
N THR A 6 49.30 15.81 50.65
CA THR A 6 49.36 15.58 49.22
C THR A 6 47.94 15.63 48.64
N TRP A 7 47.71 16.56 47.72
CA TRP A 7 46.47 16.57 46.92
C TRP A 7 46.69 15.76 45.67
N LEU A 8 45.98 14.67 45.51
CA LEU A 8 45.86 13.91 44.26
C LEU A 8 44.75 14.56 43.42
N LEU A 9 45.13 15.24 42.33
CA LEU A 9 44.21 15.66 41.24
C LEU A 9 43.92 14.43 40.40
N ALA A 10 42.70 13.89 40.54
CA ALA A 10 42.19 12.90 39.62
C ALA A 10 41.59 13.61 38.41
N GLY A 11 42.34 13.63 37.29
CA GLY A 11 41.84 14.08 35.98
C GLY A 11 40.83 13.06 35.45
N ALA A 12 39.59 13.43 35.49
CA ALA A 12 38.54 12.68 34.78
C ALA A 12 38.67 12.97 33.27
N VAL A 13 39.21 12.04 32.52
CA VAL A 13 39.14 12.04 31.04
C VAL A 13 37.75 11.65 30.65
N LEU A 14 36.92 12.62 30.28
CA LEU A 14 35.65 12.36 29.61
C LEU A 14 36.00 11.80 28.20
N LEU A 15 35.92 10.49 28.07
CA LEU A 15 35.81 9.82 26.78
C LEU A 15 34.42 10.14 26.23
N CYS A 16 34.33 11.16 25.35
CA CYS A 16 33.20 11.30 24.44
C CYS A 16 33.22 10.09 23.52
N ALA A 17 32.54 9.03 23.92
CA ALA A 17 32.18 7.97 23.00
C ALA A 17 31.22 8.58 22.00
N SER A 18 31.70 8.94 20.81
CA SER A 18 30.86 9.16 19.64
C SER A 18 30.11 7.84 19.42
N THR A 19 28.87 7.80 19.88
CA THR A 19 27.93 6.74 19.47
C THR A 19 27.84 6.88 17.96
N ALA A 20 28.46 5.95 17.23
CA ALA A 20 28.18 5.81 15.80
C ALA A 20 26.69 5.68 15.69
N GLN A 21 26.03 6.64 15.06
CA GLN A 21 24.61 6.67 14.87
C GLN A 21 24.29 5.53 13.90
N ALA A 22 23.92 4.36 14.43
CA ALA A 22 23.47 3.23 13.65
C ALA A 22 22.17 3.66 12.93
N GLY A 23 22.11 3.45 11.64
CA GLY A 23 20.95 3.78 10.81
C GLY A 23 21.34 4.29 9.42
N LEU A 24 20.32 4.55 8.60
CA LEU A 24 20.49 5.07 7.25
C LEU A 24 21.16 6.46 7.27
N GLN A 25 22.20 6.61 6.48
CA GLN A 25 22.90 7.87 6.26
C GLN A 25 22.90 8.21 4.76
N LEU A 26 22.44 9.41 4.40
CA LEU A 26 22.54 9.93 3.05
C LEU A 26 23.74 10.88 3.00
N ARG A 27 24.71 10.58 2.15
CA ARG A 27 25.90 11.39 1.95
C ARG A 27 25.88 12.05 0.58
N LEU A 28 25.76 13.37 0.56
CA LEU A 28 25.86 14.14 -0.68
C LEU A 28 27.28 14.08 -1.24
N LYS A 29 27.42 13.73 -2.52
CA LYS A 29 28.65 13.94 -3.30
C LYS A 29 28.70 15.41 -3.65
N THR A 30 29.69 16.15 -3.10
CA THR A 30 29.76 17.61 -3.20
C THR A 30 30.68 18.11 -4.33
N GLU A 31 31.36 17.20 -5.02
CA GLU A 31 32.27 17.54 -6.11
C GLU A 31 31.52 18.27 -7.24
N GLY A 32 32.02 19.48 -7.58
CA GLY A 32 31.45 20.30 -8.63
C GLY A 32 30.21 21.13 -8.24
N LEU A 33 29.71 20.99 -7.00
CA LEU A 33 28.56 21.75 -6.51
C LEU A 33 28.99 23.04 -5.82
N SER A 34 28.33 24.15 -6.14
CA SER A 34 28.46 25.40 -5.38
C SER A 34 27.91 25.27 -3.94
N PRO A 35 28.28 26.15 -3.01
CA PRO A 35 27.74 26.10 -1.64
C PRO A 35 26.20 26.18 -1.56
N ALA A 36 25.57 26.95 -2.45
CA ALA A 36 24.11 27.06 -2.51
C ALA A 36 23.46 25.74 -2.98
N GLU A 37 24.02 25.07 -3.99
CA GLU A 37 23.58 23.78 -4.48
C GLU A 37 23.76 22.69 -3.42
N GLN A 38 24.85 22.69 -2.69
CA GLN A 38 25.11 21.79 -1.58
C GLN A 38 24.05 21.97 -0.49
N GLN A 39 23.76 23.21 -0.10
CA GLN A 39 22.75 23.51 0.91
C GLN A 39 21.35 23.07 0.49
N ALA A 40 20.94 23.37 -0.75
CA ALA A 40 19.63 23.00 -1.28
C ALA A 40 19.48 21.46 -1.37
N SER A 41 20.52 20.79 -1.87
CA SER A 41 20.55 19.32 -1.95
C SER A 41 20.48 18.67 -0.57
N GLN A 42 21.28 19.14 0.38
CA GLN A 42 21.27 18.61 1.75
C GLN A 42 19.92 18.80 2.42
N ALA A 43 19.27 19.95 2.24
CA ALA A 43 17.92 20.20 2.76
C ALA A 43 16.88 19.21 2.21
N LEU A 44 16.96 18.84 0.92
CA LEU A 44 16.10 17.81 0.32
C LEU A 44 16.36 16.43 0.94
N LEU A 45 17.61 16.05 1.11
CA LEU A 45 17.98 14.75 1.71
C LEU A 45 17.60 14.67 3.19
N ASP A 46 17.76 15.73 3.94
CA ASP A 46 17.35 15.81 5.33
C ASP A 46 15.83 15.72 5.48
N GLU A 47 15.08 16.32 4.55
CA GLU A 47 13.62 16.17 4.51
C GLU A 47 13.21 14.73 4.19
N ALA A 48 13.86 14.09 3.22
CA ALA A 48 13.61 12.70 2.90
C ALA A 48 13.85 11.78 4.12
N LEU A 49 14.98 11.96 4.82
CA LEU A 49 15.27 11.17 6.04
C LEU A 49 14.22 11.38 7.14
N ARG A 50 13.75 12.62 7.36
CA ARG A 50 12.71 12.92 8.36
C ARG A 50 11.36 12.32 7.99
N SER A 51 11.09 12.11 6.72
CA SER A 51 9.82 11.53 6.23
C SER A 51 9.77 10.01 6.37
N LEU A 52 10.92 9.34 6.55
CA LEU A 52 10.98 7.89 6.64
C LEU A 52 10.54 7.35 8.00
N PRO A 53 9.90 6.17 8.06
CA PRO A 53 9.61 5.50 9.31
C PRO A 53 10.89 5.21 10.11
N PRO A 54 10.90 5.34 11.44
CA PRO A 54 12.08 5.01 12.27
C PRO A 54 12.62 3.61 11.98
N ARG A 55 11.75 2.62 11.89
CA ARG A 55 12.13 1.23 11.57
C ARG A 55 12.79 1.10 10.20
N PHE A 56 12.39 1.89 9.21
CA PHE A 56 13.04 1.92 7.89
C PHE A 56 14.50 2.36 8.03
N VAL A 57 14.73 3.49 8.74
CA VAL A 57 16.05 4.07 8.97
C VAL A 57 16.95 3.12 9.77
N GLU A 58 16.41 2.50 10.81
CA GLU A 58 17.15 1.54 11.66
C GLU A 58 17.52 0.26 10.91
N GLN A 59 16.59 -0.31 10.16
CA GLN A 59 16.82 -1.56 9.43
C GLN A 59 17.72 -1.40 8.22
N LEU A 60 17.65 -0.26 7.53
CA LEU A 60 18.54 0.05 6.43
C LEU A 60 19.85 0.70 6.93
N ASP A 61 20.48 0.11 7.92
CA ASP A 61 21.73 0.60 8.54
C ASP A 61 22.90 0.59 7.56
N ARG A 62 22.95 1.61 6.71
CA ARG A 62 24.00 1.82 5.71
C ARG A 62 24.12 3.25 5.27
N ARG A 63 25.24 3.57 4.65
CA ARG A 63 25.47 4.83 3.96
C ARG A 63 25.11 4.69 2.48
N ILE A 64 24.34 5.65 1.97
CA ILE A 64 23.99 5.80 0.56
C ILE A 64 24.58 7.11 0.07
N ASP A 65 25.40 7.04 -0.97
CA ASP A 65 26.00 8.20 -1.60
C ASP A 65 25.01 8.77 -2.63
N VAL A 66 24.71 10.06 -2.51
CA VAL A 66 23.76 10.76 -3.39
C VAL A 66 24.51 11.76 -4.25
N GLY A 67 24.34 11.68 -5.56
CA GLY A 67 24.99 12.55 -6.53
C GLY A 67 24.02 13.18 -7.51
N TRP A 68 24.53 14.09 -8.31
CA TRP A 68 23.84 14.69 -9.44
C TRP A 68 24.52 14.24 -10.73
N THR A 69 23.74 13.92 -11.76
CA THR A 69 24.23 13.45 -13.05
C THR A 69 23.48 14.06 -14.21
N ASP A 70 24.18 14.37 -15.27
CA ASP A 70 23.65 14.82 -16.57
C ASP A 70 23.35 13.66 -17.54
N LYS A 71 23.58 12.42 -17.09
CA LYS A 71 23.41 11.21 -17.93
C LYS A 71 22.00 10.62 -17.90
N MET A 72 21.07 11.27 -17.23
CA MET A 72 19.68 10.83 -17.17
C MET A 72 18.84 11.39 -18.33
N PRO A 73 17.80 10.65 -18.79
CA PRO A 73 16.78 11.22 -19.64
C PRO A 73 16.06 12.39 -18.97
N ASP A 74 15.64 13.40 -19.75
CA ASP A 74 14.98 14.61 -19.24
C ASP A 74 13.71 14.32 -18.39
N ASN A 75 13.05 13.21 -18.65
CA ASN A 75 11.86 12.78 -17.92
C ASN A 75 12.17 11.97 -16.65
N ALA A 76 13.40 11.60 -16.37
CA ALA A 76 13.79 10.91 -15.14
C ALA A 76 14.25 11.92 -14.08
N TYR A 77 13.78 11.78 -12.85
CA TYR A 77 14.16 12.64 -11.73
C TYR A 77 15.33 12.09 -10.91
N GLY A 78 15.45 10.77 -10.86
CA GLY A 78 16.55 10.08 -10.18
C GLY A 78 16.57 8.61 -10.51
N GLN A 79 17.60 7.92 -10.06
CA GLN A 79 17.80 6.48 -10.20
C GLN A 79 18.72 5.97 -9.10
N ALA A 80 18.37 4.83 -8.49
CA ALA A 80 19.26 4.14 -7.57
C ALA A 80 20.08 3.06 -8.25
N SER A 81 21.35 2.95 -7.89
CA SER A 81 22.12 1.74 -8.11
C SER A 81 21.63 0.62 -7.16
N LEU A 82 22.03 -0.61 -7.45
CA LEU A 82 21.51 -1.78 -6.73
C LEU A 82 21.72 -1.76 -5.20
N VAL A 83 22.67 -1.00 -4.66
CA VAL A 83 23.10 -1.19 -3.26
C VAL A 83 23.34 0.10 -2.45
N SER A 84 23.96 1.13 -3.01
CA SER A 84 24.51 2.22 -2.19
C SER A 84 24.64 3.58 -2.86
N GLU A 85 24.13 3.76 -4.05
CA GLU A 85 24.21 5.04 -4.77
C GLU A 85 22.83 5.44 -5.27
N LEU A 86 22.55 6.75 -5.19
CA LEU A 86 21.37 7.39 -5.73
C LEU A 86 21.82 8.60 -6.53
N ASP A 87 21.48 8.63 -7.81
CA ASP A 87 21.76 9.76 -8.68
C ASP A 87 20.49 10.54 -8.97
N LEU A 88 20.55 11.86 -8.87
CA LEU A 88 19.50 12.80 -9.20
C LEU A 88 19.82 13.50 -10.53
N ASN A 89 18.78 13.90 -11.26
CA ASN A 89 18.94 14.56 -12.54
C ASN A 89 19.45 15.99 -12.38
N GLN A 90 20.64 16.26 -12.91
CA GLN A 90 21.31 17.56 -12.86
C GLN A 90 20.45 18.72 -13.40
N ASN A 91 19.57 18.46 -14.37
CA ASN A 91 18.68 19.48 -14.94
C ASN A 91 17.73 20.10 -13.92
N LEU A 92 17.51 19.45 -12.78
CA LEU A 92 16.61 19.90 -11.71
C LEU A 92 17.35 20.73 -10.64
N LEU A 93 18.68 20.69 -10.60
CA LEU A 93 19.47 21.28 -9.53
C LEU A 93 19.32 22.81 -9.47
N ALA A 94 19.29 23.47 -10.61
CA ALA A 94 19.14 24.94 -10.66
C ALA A 94 17.81 25.39 -10.02
N SER A 95 16.70 24.74 -10.39
CA SER A 95 15.39 25.07 -9.83
C SER A 95 15.24 24.70 -8.36
N LEU A 96 15.94 23.67 -7.88
CA LEU A 96 16.02 23.35 -6.47
C LEU A 96 16.77 24.44 -5.70
N THR A 97 17.89 24.91 -6.26
CA THR A 97 18.80 25.87 -5.63
C THR A 97 18.19 27.27 -5.51
N ASP A 98 17.52 27.74 -6.56
CA ASP A 98 16.85 29.06 -6.55
C ASP A 98 15.47 29.05 -5.90
N GLY A 99 14.99 27.86 -5.49
CA GLY A 99 13.70 27.66 -4.83
C GLY A 99 12.49 27.62 -5.77
N SER A 100 12.65 27.84 -7.07
CA SER A 100 11.55 27.84 -8.05
C SER A 100 10.86 26.46 -8.17
N ALA A 101 11.60 25.37 -7.93
CA ALA A 101 11.06 24.00 -7.91
C ALA A 101 9.86 23.82 -6.95
N ALA A 102 9.76 24.63 -5.89
CA ALA A 102 8.66 24.54 -4.93
C ALA A 102 7.30 24.97 -5.52
N THR A 103 7.31 25.88 -6.48
CA THR A 103 6.10 26.42 -7.14
C THR A 103 5.92 25.94 -8.57
N GLN A 104 6.97 25.47 -9.20
CA GLN A 104 6.96 24.95 -10.57
C GLN A 104 6.08 23.69 -10.64
N LYS A 105 4.96 23.79 -11.37
CA LYS A 105 4.01 22.68 -11.57
C LYS A 105 4.58 21.65 -12.54
N THR A 106 4.17 20.43 -12.31
CA THR A 106 4.46 19.27 -13.18
C THR A 106 3.19 18.47 -13.42
N ASN A 107 3.15 17.71 -14.50
CA ASN A 107 2.06 16.76 -14.79
C ASN A 107 2.21 15.43 -14.05
N ARG A 108 3.18 15.34 -13.13
CA ARG A 108 3.42 14.16 -12.31
C ARG A 108 2.52 14.16 -11.05
N PRO A 109 2.37 13.00 -10.39
CA PRO A 109 1.40 12.81 -9.30
C PRO A 109 1.55 13.75 -8.10
N HIS A 110 2.77 14.17 -7.76
CA HIS A 110 3.01 14.99 -6.56
C HIS A 110 2.92 16.51 -6.82
N GLY A 111 2.75 16.92 -8.07
CA GLY A 111 2.26 18.23 -8.50
C GLY A 111 3.28 19.36 -8.57
N THR A 112 4.41 19.35 -7.84
CA THR A 112 5.49 20.33 -8.01
C THR A 112 6.84 19.64 -8.19
N VAL A 113 7.76 20.30 -8.91
CA VAL A 113 9.10 19.75 -9.19
C VAL A 113 9.81 19.35 -7.90
N ARG A 114 9.80 20.20 -6.87
CA ARG A 114 10.45 19.89 -5.59
C ARG A 114 9.85 18.67 -4.89
N ARG A 115 8.50 18.56 -4.93
CA ARG A 115 7.82 17.43 -4.30
C ARG A 115 8.06 16.13 -5.06
N GLU A 116 8.14 16.18 -6.38
CA GLU A 116 8.55 15.04 -7.21
C GLU A 116 9.99 14.62 -6.93
N MET A 117 10.93 15.56 -6.72
CA MET A 117 12.28 15.23 -6.33
C MET A 117 12.34 14.52 -4.97
N LEU A 118 11.57 15.01 -3.98
CA LEU A 118 11.46 14.36 -2.68
C LEU A 118 10.87 12.96 -2.82
N ALA A 119 9.78 12.81 -3.58
CA ALA A 119 9.14 11.53 -3.88
C ALA A 119 10.14 10.57 -4.56
N THR A 120 10.92 11.05 -5.53
CA THR A 120 11.96 10.26 -6.19
C THR A 120 13.01 9.75 -5.22
N VAL A 121 13.51 10.58 -4.31
CA VAL A 121 14.48 10.13 -3.28
C VAL A 121 13.85 9.02 -2.42
N LEU A 122 12.62 9.19 -1.98
CA LEU A 122 11.90 8.18 -1.16
C LEU A 122 11.63 6.89 -1.95
N HIS A 123 11.29 7.00 -3.23
CA HIS A 123 11.10 5.91 -4.17
C HIS A 123 12.37 5.04 -4.28
N GLU A 124 13.48 5.67 -4.60
CA GLU A 124 14.75 4.98 -4.78
C GLU A 124 15.28 4.35 -3.49
N LEU A 125 15.10 5.04 -2.35
CA LEU A 125 15.40 4.48 -1.05
C LEU A 125 14.52 3.26 -0.74
N THR A 126 13.27 3.26 -1.19
CA THR A 126 12.37 2.13 -1.02
C THR A 126 12.83 0.91 -1.83
N HIS A 127 13.33 1.09 -3.05
CA HIS A 127 13.94 0.00 -3.81
C HIS A 127 15.15 -0.61 -3.09
N ILE A 128 16.02 0.23 -2.51
CA ILE A 128 17.17 -0.24 -1.76
C ILE A 128 16.72 -1.00 -0.50
N TYR A 129 15.71 -0.48 0.20
CA TYR A 129 15.14 -1.12 1.37
C TYR A 129 14.55 -2.49 1.05
N ASP A 130 13.71 -2.58 0.02
CA ASP A 130 13.03 -3.82 -0.37
C ASP A 130 14.03 -4.91 -0.80
N ARG A 131 15.05 -4.55 -1.59
CA ARG A 131 16.11 -5.47 -2.04
C ARG A 131 17.01 -5.94 -0.89
N ALA A 132 17.12 -5.16 0.19
CA ALA A 132 18.00 -5.50 1.32
C ALA A 132 17.49 -6.66 2.19
N ARG A 133 16.23 -7.09 2.05
CA ARG A 133 15.62 -8.20 2.79
C ARG A 133 15.75 -8.04 4.30
N LEU A 134 15.37 -6.90 4.82
CA LEU A 134 15.69 -6.41 6.16
C LEU A 134 14.77 -6.93 7.29
N TRP A 135 14.15 -8.09 7.12
CA TRP A 135 13.39 -8.71 8.20
C TRP A 135 14.30 -9.08 9.35
N SER A 136 13.86 -8.83 10.57
CA SER A 136 14.57 -9.29 11.78
C SER A 136 14.71 -10.82 11.78
N GLN A 137 15.66 -11.34 12.55
CA GLN A 137 15.86 -12.78 12.67
C GLN A 137 14.62 -13.49 13.21
N ASP A 138 13.90 -12.85 14.15
CA ASP A 138 12.68 -13.40 14.74
C ASP A 138 11.54 -13.46 13.70
N GLU A 139 11.38 -12.41 12.90
CA GLU A 139 10.40 -12.40 11.80
C GLU A 139 10.70 -13.46 10.75
N ARG A 140 11.97 -13.61 10.35
CA ARG A 140 12.39 -14.69 9.41
C ARG A 140 12.05 -16.06 9.96
N THR A 141 12.35 -16.30 11.24
CA THR A 141 12.07 -17.56 11.92
C THR A 141 10.57 -17.82 12.00
N LEU A 142 9.77 -16.80 12.32
CA LEU A 142 8.32 -16.90 12.36
C LEU A 142 7.75 -17.23 10.98
N ILE A 143 8.13 -16.47 9.94
CA ILE A 143 7.68 -16.69 8.55
C ILE A 143 8.02 -18.13 8.10
N GLN A 144 9.26 -18.58 8.32
CA GLN A 144 9.69 -19.93 7.92
C GLN A 144 8.91 -21.02 8.64
N ARG A 145 8.70 -20.86 9.96
CA ARG A 145 7.92 -21.81 10.76
C ARG A 145 6.47 -21.89 10.27
N CYS A 146 5.84 -20.75 10.04
CA CYS A 146 4.46 -20.68 9.61
C CYS A 146 4.28 -21.22 8.18
N SER A 147 5.21 -20.96 7.28
CA SER A 147 5.22 -21.53 5.94
C SER A 147 5.34 -23.07 5.97
N ARG A 148 6.24 -23.62 6.80
CA ARG A 148 6.35 -25.09 6.99
C ARG A 148 5.05 -25.68 7.56
N GLN A 149 4.46 -25.05 8.59
CA GLN A 149 3.24 -25.52 9.19
C GLN A 149 2.10 -25.54 8.18
N ASN A 150 1.96 -24.48 7.39
CA ASN A 150 0.96 -24.42 6.31
C ASN A 150 1.15 -25.53 5.26
N ASN A 151 2.40 -25.87 4.94
CA ASN A 151 2.68 -26.97 4.00
C ASN A 151 2.28 -28.36 4.57
N ILE A 152 2.32 -28.53 5.90
CA ILE A 152 1.97 -29.79 6.57
C ILE A 152 0.47 -29.90 6.82
N THR A 153 -0.15 -28.87 7.41
CA THR A 153 -1.53 -28.95 7.90
C THR A 153 -2.54 -28.16 7.05
N GLY A 154 -2.07 -27.37 6.09
CA GLY A 154 -2.91 -26.41 5.35
C GLY A 154 -3.40 -25.27 6.24
N LEU A 155 -4.27 -24.43 5.70
CA LEU A 155 -4.80 -23.24 6.38
C LEU A 155 -5.63 -23.58 7.63
N ILE A 156 -6.36 -24.69 7.62
CA ILE A 156 -7.25 -25.10 8.72
C ILE A 156 -6.44 -25.45 9.99
N GLY A 157 -5.26 -26.02 9.82
CA GLY A 157 -4.38 -26.42 10.95
C GLY A 157 -3.39 -25.36 11.39
N LEU A 158 -3.47 -24.13 10.88
CA LEU A 158 -2.53 -23.08 11.25
C LEU A 158 -2.79 -22.55 12.66
N PRO A 159 -1.74 -22.49 13.53
CA PRO A 159 -1.82 -21.79 14.81
C PRO A 159 -2.17 -20.30 14.61
N ASP A 160 -2.84 -19.69 15.58
CA ASP A 160 -3.25 -18.28 15.52
C ASP A 160 -2.10 -17.32 15.22
N GLN A 161 -0.93 -17.56 15.81
CA GLN A 161 0.29 -16.78 15.55
C GLN A 161 0.78 -16.85 14.10
N CYS A 162 0.33 -17.82 13.33
CA CYS A 162 0.69 -17.99 11.92
C CYS A 162 -0.33 -17.40 10.94
N ARG A 163 -1.48 -16.93 11.43
CA ARG A 163 -2.48 -16.29 10.55
C ARG A 163 -1.87 -15.05 9.88
N GLY A 164 -1.90 -15.03 8.56
CA GLY A 164 -1.28 -13.97 7.76
C GLY A 164 0.26 -13.96 7.73
N GLN A 165 0.92 -14.96 8.33
CA GLN A 165 2.38 -15.10 8.30
C GLN A 165 2.87 -16.22 7.37
N ASN A 166 2.00 -17.19 7.07
CA ASN A 166 2.34 -18.43 6.36
C ASN A 166 2.84 -18.22 4.93
N ASP A 167 2.41 -17.15 4.27
CA ASP A 167 2.77 -16.86 2.87
C ASP A 167 3.69 -15.64 2.72
N ARG A 168 4.04 -14.95 3.81
CA ARG A 168 4.97 -13.81 3.76
C ARG A 168 6.32 -14.20 3.16
N ARG A 169 6.93 -13.26 2.45
CA ARG A 169 8.29 -13.33 1.92
C ARG A 169 9.19 -12.33 2.66
N PHE A 170 10.47 -12.32 2.31
CA PHE A 170 11.45 -11.45 2.95
C PHE A 170 11.57 -10.07 2.30
N THR A 171 10.89 -9.83 1.19
CA THR A 171 10.75 -8.52 0.55
C THR A 171 9.29 -8.11 0.51
N LEU A 172 9.01 -6.81 0.47
CA LEU A 172 7.64 -6.31 0.34
C LEU A 172 7.07 -6.63 -1.03
N SER A 173 7.88 -6.48 -2.08
CA SER A 173 7.49 -6.75 -3.48
C SER A 173 7.24 -8.24 -3.78
N ASP A 174 7.60 -9.14 -2.88
CA ASP A 174 7.39 -10.59 -2.98
C ASP A 174 6.40 -11.11 -1.90
N ASP A 175 5.84 -10.22 -1.08
CA ASP A 175 4.84 -10.59 -0.07
C ASP A 175 3.49 -10.89 -0.75
N PRO A 176 2.97 -12.13 -0.66
CA PRO A 176 1.70 -12.49 -1.28
C PRO A 176 0.52 -11.60 -0.90
N ARG A 177 0.49 -11.08 0.34
CA ARG A 177 -0.58 -10.19 0.79
C ARG A 177 -0.53 -8.84 0.08
N LEU A 178 0.68 -8.31 -0.16
CA LEU A 178 0.84 -7.11 -0.95
C LEU A 178 0.47 -7.35 -2.40
N LEU A 179 0.95 -8.44 -3.00
CA LEU A 179 0.69 -8.78 -4.40
C LEU A 179 -0.80 -8.96 -4.68
N ASP A 180 -1.56 -9.55 -3.75
CA ASP A 180 -3.02 -9.67 -3.85
C ASP A 180 -3.70 -8.29 -3.83
N LEU A 181 -3.25 -7.36 -2.98
CA LEU A 181 -3.74 -5.98 -2.92
C LEU A 181 -3.32 -5.16 -4.15
N ALA A 182 -2.16 -5.46 -4.70
CA ALA A 182 -1.51 -4.70 -5.75
C ALA A 182 -1.99 -5.04 -7.17
N GLY A 183 -2.74 -6.13 -7.36
CA GLY A 183 -3.26 -6.53 -8.67
C GLY A 183 -2.50 -7.65 -9.38
N TRP A 184 -1.70 -8.42 -8.63
CA TRP A 184 -1.07 -9.68 -9.07
C TRP A 184 -1.55 -10.86 -8.22
N PRO A 185 -2.85 -11.20 -8.25
CA PRO A 185 -3.40 -12.29 -7.44
C PRO A 185 -2.85 -13.65 -7.88
N GLN A 186 -2.99 -14.64 -7.03
CA GLN A 186 -2.71 -16.03 -7.41
C GLN A 186 -3.76 -16.55 -8.38
N TYR A 187 -3.33 -17.39 -9.33
CA TYR A 187 -4.26 -18.14 -10.14
C TYR A 187 -5.10 -19.09 -9.29
N VAL A 188 -6.38 -19.12 -9.56
CA VAL A 188 -7.29 -20.05 -8.89
C VAL A 188 -6.87 -21.49 -9.16
N GLY A 189 -6.68 -22.27 -8.09
CA GLY A 189 -6.25 -23.68 -8.17
C GLY A 189 -4.75 -23.90 -8.49
N ARG A 190 -3.97 -22.85 -8.65
CA ARG A 190 -2.52 -22.93 -8.93
C ARG A 190 -1.73 -22.24 -7.83
N ARG A 191 -1.54 -22.95 -6.73
CA ARG A 191 -0.84 -22.39 -5.57
C ARG A 191 0.59 -21.97 -5.93
N GLY A 192 0.92 -20.72 -5.61
CA GLY A 192 2.24 -20.13 -5.84
C GLY A 192 2.44 -19.53 -7.24
N GLU A 193 1.54 -19.79 -8.19
CA GLU A 193 1.55 -19.12 -9.49
C GLU A 193 0.71 -17.86 -9.44
N ARG A 194 1.24 -16.76 -9.96
CA ARG A 194 0.58 -15.46 -9.95
C ARG A 194 0.34 -14.94 -11.35
N GLU A 195 -0.68 -14.11 -11.47
CA GLU A 195 -0.96 -13.35 -12.69
C GLU A 195 0.28 -12.56 -13.11
N GLN A 196 0.60 -12.60 -14.41
CA GLN A 196 1.72 -11.86 -14.96
C GLN A 196 1.34 -10.40 -15.28
N HIS A 197 0.06 -10.17 -15.60
CA HIS A 197 -0.46 -8.86 -15.91
C HIS A 197 -1.18 -8.27 -14.69
N ASN A 198 -0.93 -6.99 -14.43
CA ASN A 198 -1.59 -6.30 -13.32
C ASN A 198 -3.06 -6.04 -13.63
N HIS A 199 -3.95 -6.52 -12.77
CA HIS A 199 -5.39 -6.35 -12.91
C HIS A 199 -5.89 -4.93 -12.57
N GLN A 200 -5.06 -4.09 -11.95
CA GLN A 200 -5.42 -2.74 -11.53
C GLN A 200 -5.02 -1.65 -12.53
N VAL A 201 -4.36 -1.98 -13.62
CA VAL A 201 -3.81 -1.01 -14.57
C VAL A 201 -4.82 0.05 -15.03
N VAL A 202 -6.08 -0.34 -15.28
CA VAL A 202 -7.14 0.57 -15.73
C VAL A 202 -7.66 1.48 -14.60
N ARG A 203 -7.43 1.10 -13.34
CA ARG A 203 -7.96 1.79 -12.14
C ARG A 203 -6.89 2.57 -11.39
N SER A 204 -5.63 2.36 -11.73
CA SER A 204 -4.53 3.04 -11.06
C SER A 204 -4.50 4.52 -11.40
N PRO A 205 -4.34 5.40 -10.41
CA PRO A 205 -4.10 6.83 -10.65
C PRO A 205 -2.69 7.10 -11.19
N ASP A 206 -1.78 6.14 -11.01
CA ASP A 206 -0.42 6.17 -11.52
C ASP A 206 -0.09 4.84 -12.20
N ILE A 207 -0.12 4.84 -13.53
CA ILE A 207 0.11 3.63 -14.33
C ILE A 207 1.51 3.05 -14.06
N TYR A 208 2.47 3.87 -13.66
CA TYR A 208 3.84 3.42 -13.39
C TYR A 208 3.89 2.37 -12.27
N GLU A 209 3.04 2.49 -11.24
CA GLU A 209 2.96 1.48 -10.16
C GLU A 209 2.62 0.07 -10.66
N THR A 210 1.98 -0.04 -11.83
CA THR A 210 1.52 -1.33 -12.36
C THR A 210 2.55 -2.03 -13.24
N THR A 211 3.72 -1.44 -13.47
CA THR A 211 4.77 -1.98 -14.33
C THR A 211 5.47 -3.19 -13.71
N SER A 212 5.64 -3.19 -12.40
CA SER A 212 6.17 -4.33 -11.66
C SER A 212 5.82 -4.25 -10.16
N PRO A 213 5.87 -5.36 -9.41
CA PRO A 213 5.71 -5.34 -7.96
C PRO A 213 6.72 -4.44 -7.22
N LEU A 214 7.93 -4.30 -7.74
CA LEU A 214 8.95 -3.40 -7.17
C LEU A 214 8.53 -1.94 -7.29
N GLU A 215 8.06 -1.52 -8.47
CA GLU A 215 7.56 -0.17 -8.70
C GLU A 215 6.30 0.10 -7.88
N PHE A 216 5.42 -0.91 -7.77
CA PHE A 216 4.23 -0.78 -6.94
C PHE A 216 4.58 -0.45 -5.49
N VAL A 217 5.55 -1.17 -4.91
CA VAL A 217 6.01 -0.90 -3.53
C VAL A 217 6.56 0.52 -3.42
N ALA A 218 7.43 0.93 -4.34
CA ALA A 218 8.09 2.23 -4.28
C ALA A 218 7.10 3.39 -4.45
N VAL A 219 6.24 3.34 -5.47
CA VAL A 219 5.20 4.37 -5.70
C VAL A 219 4.22 4.47 -4.52
N ASN A 220 3.78 3.33 -3.98
CA ASN A 220 2.86 3.38 -2.84
C ASN A 220 3.54 3.82 -1.54
N MET A 221 4.85 3.66 -1.39
CA MET A 221 5.61 4.28 -0.29
C MET A 221 5.68 5.80 -0.45
N GLU A 222 5.84 6.34 -1.66
CA GLU A 222 5.75 7.79 -1.88
C GLU A 222 4.40 8.34 -1.37
N TYR A 223 3.29 7.72 -1.79
CA TYR A 223 1.96 8.13 -1.34
C TYR A 223 1.76 7.92 0.17
N PHE A 224 2.22 6.80 0.72
CA PHE A 224 2.13 6.54 2.15
C PHE A 224 2.82 7.64 2.97
N LEU A 225 3.98 8.12 2.51
CA LEU A 225 4.80 9.10 3.22
C LEU A 225 4.36 10.55 2.97
N LEU A 226 3.89 10.85 1.75
CA LEU A 226 3.71 12.23 1.32
C LEU A 226 2.25 12.66 1.15
N ASP A 227 1.30 11.73 1.07
CA ASP A 227 -0.09 12.05 0.79
C ASP A 227 -0.98 11.85 2.02
N PRO A 228 -1.42 12.93 2.69
CA PRO A 228 -2.29 12.83 3.86
C PRO A 228 -3.60 12.07 3.61
N SER A 229 -4.11 12.09 2.36
CA SER A 229 -5.34 11.41 2.00
C SER A 229 -5.16 9.93 1.64
N TYR A 230 -3.93 9.41 1.65
CA TYR A 230 -3.65 8.02 1.25
C TYR A 230 -4.39 6.98 2.10
N ALA A 231 -4.49 7.22 3.41
CA ALA A 231 -5.24 6.36 4.33
C ALA A 231 -6.73 6.23 3.94
N CYS A 232 -7.31 7.29 3.40
CA CYS A 232 -8.70 7.31 2.96
C CYS A 232 -8.88 6.68 1.58
N ARG A 233 -7.93 6.93 0.67
CA ARG A 233 -8.01 6.44 -0.71
C ARG A 233 -7.63 4.97 -0.86
N ARG A 234 -6.65 4.50 -0.07
CA ARG A 234 -6.13 3.12 -0.12
C ARG A 234 -5.97 2.52 1.29
N PRO A 235 -7.05 2.36 2.06
CA PRO A 235 -6.98 1.99 3.48
C PRO A 235 -6.30 0.64 3.73
N ALA A 236 -6.42 -0.32 2.81
CA ALA A 236 -5.79 -1.63 2.96
C ALA A 236 -4.27 -1.55 2.80
N LEU A 237 -3.77 -0.79 1.81
CA LEU A 237 -2.34 -0.57 1.60
C LEU A 237 -1.74 0.31 2.69
N PHE A 238 -2.45 1.38 3.10
CA PHE A 238 -2.02 2.19 4.23
C PHE A 238 -1.82 1.34 5.49
N ARG A 239 -2.79 0.46 5.80
CA ARG A 239 -2.69 -0.47 6.94
C ARG A 239 -1.51 -1.42 6.77
N TYR A 240 -1.29 -1.95 5.58
CA TYR A 240 -0.16 -2.84 5.30
C TYR A 240 1.18 -2.19 5.64
N TYR A 241 1.44 -0.96 5.17
CA TYR A 241 2.68 -0.23 5.49
C TYR A 241 2.75 0.18 6.96
N LYS A 242 1.64 0.67 7.53
CA LYS A 242 1.57 1.00 8.96
C LYS A 242 1.94 -0.19 9.84
N ASP A 243 1.38 -1.37 9.54
CA ASP A 243 1.66 -2.60 10.31
C ASP A 243 3.11 -3.07 10.09
N HIS A 244 3.63 -2.95 8.86
CA HIS A 244 5.00 -3.31 8.55
C HIS A 244 6.00 -2.45 9.34
N PHE A 245 5.81 -1.14 9.37
CA PHE A 245 6.74 -0.22 10.02
C PHE A 245 6.43 0.02 11.50
N GLY A 246 5.24 -0.38 11.99
CA GLY A 246 4.77 -0.02 13.34
C GLY A 246 4.59 1.49 13.51
N TRP A 247 4.39 2.22 12.41
CA TRP A 247 4.39 3.67 12.35
C TRP A 247 3.51 4.17 11.18
N ALA A 248 3.02 5.39 11.31
CA ALA A 248 2.35 6.11 10.22
C ALA A 248 2.75 7.58 10.24
N PRO A 249 2.71 8.29 9.10
CA PRO A 249 2.92 9.72 9.05
C PRO A 249 1.96 10.45 9.99
N PRO A 250 2.40 11.51 10.69
CA PRO A 250 1.58 12.21 11.68
C PRO A 250 0.41 12.98 11.04
N GLU A 251 0.61 13.46 9.82
CA GLU A 251 -0.40 14.22 9.09
C GLU A 251 -1.25 13.27 8.26
N GLN A 252 -2.50 13.08 8.68
CA GLN A 252 -3.48 12.28 7.99
C GLN A 252 -4.80 13.05 7.86
N ASP A 253 -5.40 12.99 6.70
CA ASP A 253 -6.74 13.52 6.49
C ASP A 253 -7.77 12.72 7.29
N THR A 254 -8.81 13.42 7.77
CA THR A 254 -9.98 12.75 8.31
C THR A 254 -10.76 12.13 7.16
N CYS A 255 -10.86 10.82 7.15
CA CYS A 255 -11.62 10.10 6.12
C CYS A 255 -13.11 10.42 6.22
N ALA A 256 -13.78 10.40 5.07
CA ALA A 256 -15.23 10.48 5.06
C ALA A 256 -15.83 9.34 5.90
N SER A 257 -16.82 9.68 6.71
CA SER A 257 -17.53 8.70 7.54
C SER A 257 -18.44 7.78 6.71
N THR A 258 -18.73 8.17 5.47
CA THR A 258 -19.57 7.41 4.54
C THR A 258 -18.86 7.16 3.22
N TYR A 259 -19.18 6.03 2.58
CA TYR A 259 -18.67 5.68 1.25
C TYR A 259 -19.79 5.79 0.23
N ALA A 260 -19.57 6.61 -0.80
CA ALA A 260 -20.49 6.68 -1.94
C ALA A 260 -20.29 5.49 -2.87
N PHE A 261 -21.37 4.96 -3.42
CA PHE A 261 -21.38 3.92 -4.44
C PHE A 261 -22.40 4.22 -5.52
N LEU A 262 -22.19 3.67 -6.72
CA LEU A 262 -23.20 3.70 -7.76
C LEU A 262 -24.32 2.69 -7.41
N ASN A 263 -25.53 3.21 -7.19
CA ASN A 263 -26.68 2.37 -6.94
C ASN A 263 -27.02 1.59 -8.23
N ALA A 264 -27.00 0.27 -8.15
CA ALA A 264 -27.37 -0.62 -9.25
C ALA A 264 -28.78 -1.23 -9.07
N GLY A 265 -29.53 -0.75 -8.09
CA GLY A 265 -30.90 -1.15 -7.84
C GLY A 265 -31.90 -0.62 -8.86
N ASN A 266 -33.12 -1.13 -8.83
CA ASN A 266 -34.20 -0.74 -9.76
C ASN A 266 -34.59 0.75 -9.66
N ASP A 267 -34.22 1.40 -8.58
CA ASP A 267 -34.44 2.82 -8.32
C ASP A 267 -33.27 3.73 -8.73
N PHE A 268 -32.25 3.19 -9.43
CA PHE A 268 -31.03 3.92 -9.78
C PHE A 268 -31.28 5.25 -10.48
N ALA A 269 -32.33 5.33 -11.30
CA ALA A 269 -32.70 6.55 -12.01
C ALA A 269 -33.13 7.69 -11.07
N LYS A 270 -33.69 7.34 -9.90
CA LYS A 270 -34.12 8.31 -8.88
C LYS A 270 -33.02 8.59 -7.86
N THR A 271 -32.23 7.57 -7.54
CA THR A 271 -31.19 7.61 -6.52
C THR A 271 -29.88 7.00 -7.07
N PRO A 272 -29.21 7.71 -7.99
CA PRO A 272 -28.05 7.16 -8.70
C PRO A 272 -26.84 6.92 -7.78
N LEU A 273 -26.76 7.63 -6.67
CA LEU A 273 -25.69 7.47 -5.65
C LEU A 273 -26.30 7.01 -4.33
N GLY A 274 -25.83 5.88 -3.86
CA GLY A 274 -26.06 5.42 -2.50
C GLY A 274 -24.89 5.79 -1.59
N GLN A 275 -25.09 5.66 -0.28
CA GLN A 275 -24.04 5.85 0.72
C GLN A 275 -24.06 4.70 1.73
N ILE A 276 -22.89 4.21 2.08
CA ILE A 276 -22.67 3.24 3.15
C ILE A 276 -21.95 3.95 4.30
N ASP A 277 -22.55 3.93 5.47
CA ASP A 277 -21.91 4.29 6.72
C ASP A 277 -21.34 3.01 7.36
N PRO A 278 -20.02 2.82 7.40
CA PRO A 278 -19.41 1.63 7.96
C PRO A 278 -19.72 1.43 9.45
N GLU A 279 -19.92 2.53 10.19
CA GLU A 279 -20.26 2.46 11.62
C GLU A 279 -21.61 1.82 11.87
N ARG A 280 -22.46 1.75 10.85
CA ARG A 280 -23.78 1.12 10.90
C ARG A 280 -23.80 -0.32 10.38
N VAL A 281 -22.70 -0.80 9.81
CA VAL A 281 -22.58 -2.20 9.40
C VAL A 281 -22.34 -3.06 10.64
N TYR A 282 -23.32 -3.89 10.98
CA TYR A 282 -23.23 -4.81 12.11
C TYR A 282 -22.47 -6.08 11.76
N GLU A 283 -22.78 -6.66 10.59
CA GLU A 283 -22.32 -7.98 10.19
C GLU A 283 -22.15 -8.02 8.66
N ILE A 284 -21.29 -8.90 8.19
CA ILE A 284 -21.10 -9.18 6.77
C ILE A 284 -21.32 -10.68 6.58
N ASP A 285 -22.37 -11.04 5.83
CA ASP A 285 -22.71 -12.41 5.52
C ASP A 285 -22.19 -12.80 4.14
N TYR A 286 -21.76 -14.04 4.01
CA TYR A 286 -21.52 -14.66 2.72
C TYR A 286 -22.84 -15.25 2.21
N LEU A 287 -23.25 -14.83 1.01
CA LEU A 287 -24.43 -15.38 0.33
C LEU A 287 -23.96 -16.24 -0.83
N LEU A 288 -24.47 -17.44 -0.91
CA LEU A 288 -24.30 -18.35 -2.02
C LEU A 288 -25.64 -18.61 -2.69
N ALA A 289 -25.80 -18.17 -3.93
CA ALA A 289 -26.85 -18.68 -4.80
C ALA A 289 -26.33 -19.99 -5.40
N GLU A 290 -27.01 -21.11 -5.09
CA GLU A 290 -26.60 -22.40 -5.58
C GLU A 290 -26.81 -22.53 -7.09
N ALA A 291 -26.01 -23.37 -7.71
CA ALA A 291 -26.17 -23.70 -9.11
C ALA A 291 -27.47 -24.52 -9.34
N ASN A 292 -28.18 -24.20 -10.40
CA ASN A 292 -29.35 -25.00 -10.83
C ASN A 292 -29.23 -25.47 -12.29
N GLN A 293 -30.24 -26.10 -12.83
CA GLN A 293 -30.21 -26.66 -14.19
C GLN A 293 -30.44 -25.62 -15.29
N ASN A 294 -30.78 -24.38 -14.95
CA ASN A 294 -31.01 -23.32 -15.90
C ASN A 294 -29.69 -22.79 -16.46
N LEU A 295 -29.64 -22.46 -17.75
CA LEU A 295 -28.44 -22.08 -18.45
C LEU A 295 -27.73 -20.88 -17.81
N VAL A 296 -28.48 -19.91 -17.30
CA VAL A 296 -27.99 -18.65 -16.72
C VAL A 296 -27.49 -18.83 -15.29
N SER A 297 -28.04 -19.75 -14.53
CA SER A 297 -27.73 -20.01 -13.11
C SER A 297 -26.98 -21.32 -12.85
N ARG A 298 -26.44 -21.92 -13.92
CA ARG A 298 -25.76 -23.23 -13.85
C ARG A 298 -24.50 -23.22 -12.96
N TRP A 299 -23.89 -22.06 -12.72
CA TRP A 299 -22.59 -21.95 -12.05
C TRP A 299 -22.70 -21.48 -10.59
N GLY A 300 -23.89 -21.10 -10.15
CA GLY A 300 -24.07 -20.43 -8.86
C GLY A 300 -23.45 -19.02 -8.83
N HIS A 301 -23.64 -18.33 -7.73
CA HIS A 301 -23.10 -16.99 -7.56
C HIS A 301 -22.77 -16.67 -6.10
N SER A 302 -21.59 -16.11 -5.85
CA SER A 302 -21.14 -15.71 -4.52
C SER A 302 -21.25 -14.21 -4.34
N MET A 303 -21.81 -13.79 -3.21
CA MET A 303 -22.06 -12.39 -2.90
C MET A 303 -21.75 -12.10 -1.42
N LEU A 304 -21.63 -10.84 -1.06
CA LEU A 304 -21.52 -10.40 0.34
C LEU A 304 -22.73 -9.54 0.70
N ARG A 305 -23.42 -9.90 1.76
CA ARG A 305 -24.51 -9.10 2.34
C ARG A 305 -23.94 -8.21 3.46
N LEU A 306 -24.19 -6.93 3.39
CA LEU A 306 -23.94 -6.01 4.48
C LEU A 306 -25.23 -5.88 5.32
N VAL A 307 -25.19 -6.33 6.57
CA VAL A 307 -26.29 -6.15 7.54
C VAL A 307 -26.16 -4.75 8.12
N ILE A 308 -27.00 -3.83 7.64
CA ILE A 308 -26.94 -2.40 8.00
C ILE A 308 -28.08 -2.08 8.95
N CYS A 309 -27.77 -1.50 10.10
CA CYS A 309 -28.73 -1.08 11.11
C CYS A 309 -29.59 0.10 10.64
N ALA A 310 -30.86 0.13 11.00
CA ALA A 310 -31.75 1.25 10.76
C ALA A 310 -31.29 2.53 11.51
N PRO A 311 -31.52 3.74 10.99
CA PRO A 311 -31.19 4.99 11.69
C PRO A 311 -31.70 5.00 13.13
N GLY A 312 -30.81 5.36 14.07
CA GLY A 312 -31.15 5.38 15.50
C GLY A 312 -31.17 4.03 16.20
N ARG A 313 -31.08 2.91 15.49
CA ARG A 313 -30.93 1.58 16.09
C ARG A 313 -29.49 1.39 16.57
N PRO A 314 -29.26 0.97 17.82
CA PRO A 314 -27.94 0.54 18.28
C PRO A 314 -27.41 -0.62 17.42
N ARG A 315 -26.09 -0.61 17.15
CA ARG A 315 -25.44 -1.69 16.40
C ARG A 315 -25.47 -2.99 17.20
N GLY A 316 -26.16 -4.01 16.67
CA GLY A 316 -26.37 -5.29 17.35
C GLY A 316 -27.20 -6.27 16.54
N PRO A 317 -27.51 -7.47 17.10
CA PRO A 317 -28.19 -8.56 16.39
C PRO A 317 -29.54 -8.16 15.78
N ASP A 318 -30.25 -7.22 16.40
CA ASP A 318 -31.56 -6.74 15.91
C ASP A 318 -31.46 -6.05 14.54
N CYS A 319 -30.28 -5.61 14.13
CA CYS A 319 -30.06 -5.03 12.80
C CYS A 319 -30.34 -6.04 11.67
N ARG A 320 -30.32 -7.34 11.97
CA ARG A 320 -30.72 -8.39 11.01
C ARG A 320 -32.18 -8.29 10.57
N LEU A 321 -33.02 -7.60 11.34
CA LEU A 321 -34.45 -7.36 11.04
C LEU A 321 -34.65 -6.15 10.10
N ASP A 322 -33.64 -5.30 9.90
CA ASP A 322 -33.71 -4.10 9.07
C ASP A 322 -33.47 -4.43 7.58
N LEU A 323 -34.17 -5.43 7.05
CA LEU A 323 -33.94 -6.03 5.72
C LEU A 323 -33.98 -5.02 4.57
N ASP A 324 -34.78 -3.97 4.71
CA ASP A 324 -34.89 -2.87 3.76
C ASP A 324 -33.61 -1.99 3.67
N ARG A 325 -32.71 -2.13 4.62
CA ARG A 325 -31.44 -1.40 4.70
C ARG A 325 -30.25 -2.23 4.23
N HIS A 326 -30.42 -3.52 4.11
CA HIS A 326 -29.32 -4.40 3.75
C HIS A 326 -28.93 -4.24 2.29
N LEU A 327 -27.62 -4.19 2.04
CA LEU A 327 -27.04 -4.13 0.71
C LEU A 327 -26.28 -5.42 0.40
N VAL A 328 -26.28 -5.79 -0.85
CA VAL A 328 -25.54 -6.93 -1.37
C VAL A 328 -24.47 -6.46 -2.35
N LEU A 329 -23.25 -6.84 -2.09
CA LEU A 329 -22.10 -6.64 -2.97
C LEU A 329 -22.01 -7.85 -3.91
N SER A 330 -22.29 -7.66 -5.18
CA SER A 330 -22.33 -8.69 -6.20
C SER A 330 -21.29 -8.37 -7.29
N TYR A 331 -20.32 -9.25 -7.46
CA TYR A 331 -19.37 -9.14 -8.57
C TYR A 331 -19.95 -9.87 -9.79
N ARG A 332 -20.22 -9.13 -10.84
CA ARG A 332 -20.83 -9.66 -12.06
C ARG A 332 -19.93 -9.40 -13.27
N ALA A 333 -19.90 -10.37 -14.20
CA ALA A 333 -19.30 -10.14 -15.49
C ALA A 333 -20.04 -9.02 -16.21
N PHE A 334 -19.32 -7.99 -16.62
CA PHE A 334 -19.89 -6.89 -17.40
C PHE A 334 -19.74 -7.20 -18.88
N VAL A 335 -20.83 -7.54 -19.50
CA VAL A 335 -20.92 -7.80 -20.94
C VAL A 335 -21.50 -6.55 -21.57
N GLY A 336 -20.66 -5.79 -22.29
CA GLY A 336 -21.08 -4.57 -23.00
C GLY A 336 -21.95 -4.83 -24.24
N ASP A 337 -22.12 -6.09 -24.64
CA ASP A 337 -22.86 -6.49 -25.82
C ASP A 337 -23.65 -7.80 -25.56
N VAL A 338 -24.65 -8.05 -26.37
CA VAL A 338 -25.65 -9.12 -26.20
C VAL A 338 -25.11 -10.54 -26.46
N GLN A 339 -23.89 -10.69 -26.95
CA GLN A 339 -23.27 -11.98 -27.23
C GLN A 339 -22.64 -12.59 -25.97
N LEU A 340 -23.40 -13.41 -25.28
CA LEU A 340 -22.98 -14.15 -24.09
C LEU A 340 -22.26 -15.45 -24.51
N SER A 341 -20.97 -15.53 -24.27
CA SER A 341 -20.21 -16.77 -24.32
C SER A 341 -19.89 -17.24 -22.92
N SER A 342 -20.44 -18.37 -22.49
CA SER A 342 -20.13 -18.97 -21.17
C SER A 342 -18.65 -19.28 -21.03
N TRP A 343 -17.98 -19.67 -22.14
CA TRP A 343 -16.56 -19.93 -22.17
C TRP A 343 -15.74 -18.65 -21.92
N ASP A 344 -16.10 -17.56 -22.57
CA ASP A 344 -15.42 -16.27 -22.38
C ASP A 344 -15.58 -15.71 -20.96
N GLY A 345 -16.73 -16.00 -20.32
CA GLY A 345 -16.95 -15.72 -18.91
C GLY A 345 -16.04 -16.56 -18.00
N LEU A 346 -15.93 -17.85 -18.26
CA LEU A 346 -15.10 -18.78 -17.46
C LEU A 346 -13.60 -18.50 -17.57
N VAL A 347 -13.13 -18.09 -18.74
CA VAL A 347 -11.71 -17.75 -18.98
C VAL A 347 -11.37 -16.30 -18.63
N GLY A 348 -12.31 -15.54 -18.06
CA GLY A 348 -12.07 -14.19 -17.55
C GLY A 348 -11.98 -13.10 -18.61
N LYS A 349 -12.50 -13.30 -19.83
CA LYS A 349 -12.52 -12.27 -20.87
C LYS A 349 -13.44 -11.09 -20.55
N TYR A 350 -14.48 -11.32 -19.75
CA TYR A 350 -15.38 -10.25 -19.33
C TYR A 350 -14.87 -9.59 -18.05
N PRO A 351 -14.74 -8.26 -18.01
CA PRO A 351 -14.33 -7.57 -16.80
C PRO A 351 -15.39 -7.77 -15.71
N SER A 352 -14.94 -8.20 -14.53
CA SER A 352 -15.80 -8.29 -13.35
C SER A 352 -16.00 -6.88 -12.78
N ARG A 353 -17.27 -6.51 -12.55
CA ARG A 353 -17.63 -5.24 -11.91
C ARG A 353 -18.43 -5.49 -10.63
N LEU A 354 -18.18 -4.64 -9.64
CA LEU A 354 -18.93 -4.63 -8.41
C LEU A 354 -20.26 -3.90 -8.60
N PHE A 355 -21.34 -4.59 -8.30
CA PHE A 355 -22.69 -4.03 -8.19
C PHE A 355 -23.09 -4.00 -6.72
N VAL A 356 -23.69 -2.90 -6.30
CA VAL A 356 -24.26 -2.74 -4.96
C VAL A 356 -25.79 -2.69 -5.12
N LEU A 357 -26.48 -3.67 -4.55
CA LEU A 357 -27.90 -3.91 -4.76
C LEU A 357 -28.63 -3.98 -3.43
N PRO A 358 -29.89 -3.52 -3.32
CA PRO A 358 -30.74 -3.83 -2.18
C PRO A 358 -30.94 -5.36 -2.03
N LEU A 359 -30.93 -5.85 -0.79
CA LEU A 359 -31.13 -7.28 -0.51
C LEU A 359 -32.44 -7.81 -1.12
N ALA A 360 -33.52 -7.06 -0.98
CA ALA A 360 -34.82 -7.46 -1.50
C ALA A 360 -34.81 -7.69 -3.03
N GLN A 361 -34.06 -6.87 -3.77
CA GLN A 361 -33.92 -7.05 -5.21
C GLN A 361 -33.13 -8.32 -5.56
N VAL A 362 -32.07 -8.61 -4.80
CA VAL A 362 -31.27 -9.82 -5.03
C VAL A 362 -32.09 -11.07 -4.75
N ILE A 363 -32.85 -11.08 -3.66
CA ILE A 363 -33.78 -12.21 -3.34
C ILE A 363 -34.78 -12.39 -4.47
N ASP A 364 -35.44 -11.31 -4.93
CA ASP A 364 -36.41 -11.35 -6.02
C ASP A 364 -35.80 -11.89 -7.33
N GLU A 365 -34.60 -11.49 -7.65
CA GLU A 365 -33.86 -11.92 -8.85
C GLU A 365 -33.57 -13.42 -8.82
N TYR A 366 -33.12 -13.95 -7.69
CA TYR A 366 -32.74 -15.36 -7.57
C TYR A 366 -33.92 -16.30 -7.25
N THR A 367 -35.01 -15.82 -6.71
CA THR A 367 -36.22 -16.62 -6.50
C THR A 367 -37.14 -16.72 -7.71
N LYS A 368 -37.09 -15.76 -8.63
CA LYS A 368 -37.87 -15.78 -9.89
C LYS A 368 -37.21 -16.58 -11.01
N THR A 369 -35.93 -16.91 -10.88
CA THR A 369 -35.20 -17.72 -11.86
C THR A 369 -35.22 -19.22 -11.55
N GLU A 370 -35.82 -19.63 -10.46
CA GLU A 370 -36.15 -21.01 -10.15
C GLU A 370 -37.54 -21.38 -10.72
#